data_29f5b48851f767697cfca6f32176cf8e
#
_entry.id   29f5b48851f767697cfca6f32176cf8e
#
_cell.length_a   1.000
_cell.length_b   1.000
_cell.length_c   1.000
_cell.angle_alpha   90.00
_cell.angle_beta   90.00
_cell.angle_gamma   90.00
#
_symmetry.space_group_name_H-M   'P 1'
#
loop_
_entity.id
_entity.type
_entity.pdbx_description
1 polymer ?
#
loop_
_entity_poly.entity_id
_entity_poly.type
_entity_poly.pdbx_seq_one_letter_code
_entity_poly.pdbx_strand_id
1 'polypeptide(L)'
;SLLKIIQIFSNADYEVTVYPTKAALDGFERVKADEGRYDVIVCSGGDGTLNEIVSAVAGYSTVKPPIGYIPSGSTNDFARSLGIPSDKIRAACNIINGESFPCDIGIANDHKYFNYVAAFGAFTDVAYETPQDLKNVLGHQAYVIEGVKRLSNLKACRMKIKSDELNVEDSFIYGMVSNASSIGGMKGLIAEGVDYQDGMFEVTLIREIKNPMDLQAIVNAFITQKIDDCDMVYTFKTKDITFESKEEVKWTLDGEFGGIHNNVNLKVCQKAVDFIVK
;
A
#
# COMPACT_ATOMS: atom_id res chain seq x y z
N SER A 1 21.21 -15.53 -9.38
CA SER A 1 20.42 -15.59 -8.12
C SER A 1 19.31 -16.64 -8.16
N LEU A 2 18.58 -16.80 -9.28
CA LEU A 2 17.46 -17.74 -9.40
C LEU A 2 17.86 -19.18 -9.05
N LEU A 3 18.95 -19.70 -9.60
CA LEU A 3 19.44 -21.05 -9.28
C LEU A 3 19.71 -21.26 -7.79
N LYS A 4 20.23 -20.22 -7.09
CA LYS A 4 20.45 -20.29 -5.64
C LYS A 4 19.14 -20.35 -4.86
N ILE A 5 18.14 -19.59 -5.31
CA ILE A 5 16.81 -19.61 -4.71
C ILE A 5 16.18 -21.00 -4.88
N ILE A 6 16.17 -21.55 -6.08
CA ILE A 6 15.67 -22.91 -6.35
C ILE A 6 16.39 -23.94 -5.45
N GLN A 7 17.73 -23.83 -5.35
CA GLN A 7 18.53 -24.73 -4.52
C GLN A 7 18.16 -24.64 -3.02
N ILE A 8 17.84 -23.43 -2.52
CA ILE A 8 17.41 -23.23 -1.12
C ILE A 8 16.10 -24.00 -0.88
N PHE A 9 15.11 -23.87 -1.78
CA PHE A 9 13.84 -24.57 -1.64
C PHE A 9 14.01 -26.11 -1.79
N SER A 10 14.78 -26.54 -2.80
CA SER A 10 15.05 -27.97 -3.00
C SER A 10 15.79 -28.61 -1.82
N ASN A 11 16.73 -27.90 -1.20
CA ASN A 11 17.41 -28.39 0.00
C ASN A 11 16.52 -28.48 1.25
N ALA A 12 15.37 -27.83 1.20
CA ALA A 12 14.32 -27.90 2.23
C ALA A 12 13.17 -28.81 1.81
N ASP A 13 13.43 -29.75 0.90
CA ASP A 13 12.52 -30.79 0.40
C ASP A 13 11.26 -30.26 -0.31
N TYR A 14 11.31 -29.02 -0.87
CA TYR A 14 10.23 -28.52 -1.72
C TYR A 14 10.38 -29.01 -3.18
N GLU A 15 9.28 -29.43 -3.77
CA GLU A 15 9.15 -29.55 -5.22
C GLU A 15 8.90 -28.18 -5.84
N VAL A 16 9.81 -27.70 -6.67
CA VAL A 16 9.81 -26.31 -7.19
C VAL A 16 9.38 -26.26 -8.64
N THR A 17 8.27 -25.57 -8.90
CA THR A 17 7.86 -25.17 -10.25
C THR A 17 8.14 -23.68 -10.46
N VAL A 18 8.89 -23.33 -11.50
CA VAL A 18 9.18 -21.94 -11.84
C VAL A 18 8.36 -21.49 -13.04
N TYR A 19 7.62 -20.40 -12.87
CA TYR A 19 6.84 -19.80 -13.93
C TYR A 19 7.28 -18.34 -14.17
N PRO A 20 7.96 -18.03 -15.27
CA PRO A 20 8.29 -16.64 -15.65
C PRO A 20 7.05 -15.97 -16.25
N THR A 21 6.60 -14.87 -15.65
CA THR A 21 5.52 -14.05 -16.21
C THR A 21 5.98 -13.31 -17.47
N LYS A 22 5.09 -13.13 -18.44
CA LYS A 22 5.40 -12.58 -19.78
C LYS A 22 4.67 -11.27 -20.06
N ALA A 23 3.59 -10.99 -19.33
CA ALA A 23 2.74 -9.82 -19.51
C ALA A 23 2.06 -9.46 -18.19
N ALA A 24 1.44 -8.29 -18.13
CA ALA A 24 0.56 -7.89 -17.04
C ALA A 24 -0.59 -8.91 -16.89
N LEU A 25 -0.99 -9.18 -15.66
CA LEU A 25 -2.01 -10.16 -15.23
C LEU A 25 -1.63 -11.64 -15.48
N ASP A 26 -0.45 -11.94 -16.01
CA ASP A 26 -0.04 -13.32 -16.26
C ASP A 26 0.13 -14.10 -14.93
N GLY A 27 0.61 -13.43 -13.89
CA GLY A 27 0.70 -13.97 -12.53
C GLY A 27 -0.68 -14.29 -11.95
N PHE A 28 -1.63 -13.39 -12.12
CA PHE A 28 -3.02 -13.57 -11.69
C PHE A 28 -3.68 -14.78 -12.35
N GLU A 29 -3.63 -14.86 -13.70
CA GLU A 29 -4.23 -15.97 -14.45
C GLU A 29 -3.55 -17.31 -14.14
N ARG A 30 -2.25 -17.29 -13.87
CA ARG A 30 -1.50 -18.48 -13.51
C ARG A 30 -1.95 -19.03 -12.15
N VAL A 31 -2.10 -18.19 -11.14
CA VAL A 31 -2.59 -18.61 -9.82
C VAL A 31 -3.99 -19.22 -9.92
N LYS A 32 -4.89 -18.60 -10.69
CA LYS A 32 -6.23 -19.14 -10.94
C LYS A 32 -6.19 -20.51 -11.62
N ALA A 33 -5.36 -20.67 -12.65
CA ALA A 33 -5.26 -21.91 -13.41
C ALA A 33 -4.70 -23.08 -12.58
N ASP A 34 -3.85 -22.79 -11.62
CA ASP A 34 -3.19 -23.77 -10.76
C ASP A 34 -3.84 -23.88 -9.36
N GLU A 35 -5.06 -23.43 -9.18
CA GLU A 35 -5.75 -23.47 -7.89
C GLU A 35 -5.68 -24.84 -7.22
N GLY A 36 -5.29 -24.86 -5.95
CA GLY A 36 -5.16 -26.09 -5.15
C GLY A 36 -4.01 -27.03 -5.55
N ARG A 37 -3.15 -26.59 -6.49
CA ARG A 37 -2.02 -27.41 -6.96
C ARG A 37 -0.77 -27.29 -6.11
N TYR A 38 -0.58 -26.14 -5.46
CA TYR A 38 0.63 -25.83 -4.71
C TYR A 38 0.30 -25.49 -3.26
N ASP A 39 1.18 -25.91 -2.34
CA ASP A 39 1.07 -25.63 -0.91
C ASP A 39 1.54 -24.20 -0.57
N VAL A 40 2.41 -23.62 -1.39
CA VAL A 40 2.97 -22.26 -1.23
C VAL A 40 3.12 -21.62 -2.60
N ILE A 41 2.74 -20.34 -2.71
CA ILE A 41 3.02 -19.51 -3.88
C ILE A 41 4.15 -18.56 -3.55
N VAL A 42 5.22 -18.57 -4.33
CA VAL A 42 6.35 -17.64 -4.16
C VAL A 42 6.32 -16.57 -5.24
N CYS A 43 6.04 -15.34 -4.84
CA CYS A 43 6.15 -14.16 -5.70
C CYS A 43 7.57 -13.62 -5.70
N SER A 44 8.26 -13.62 -6.84
CA SER A 44 9.53 -12.93 -7.02
C SER A 44 9.35 -11.78 -8.01
N GLY A 45 9.02 -10.59 -7.50
CA GLY A 45 8.64 -9.43 -8.31
C GLY A 45 8.64 -8.13 -7.53
N GLY A 46 8.10 -7.09 -8.13
CA GLY A 46 7.76 -5.82 -7.48
C GLY A 46 6.34 -5.82 -6.92
N ASP A 47 5.93 -4.66 -6.39
CA ASP A 47 4.61 -4.49 -5.75
C ASP A 47 3.45 -4.79 -6.73
N GLY A 48 3.56 -4.42 -8.02
CA GLY A 48 2.54 -4.74 -9.03
C GLY A 48 2.39 -6.25 -9.28
N THR A 49 3.50 -7.01 -9.40
CA THR A 49 3.44 -8.47 -9.53
C THR A 49 2.86 -9.12 -8.27
N LEU A 50 3.21 -8.59 -7.09
CA LEU A 50 2.63 -9.07 -5.83
C LEU A 50 1.13 -8.83 -5.80
N ASN A 51 0.67 -7.64 -6.24
CA ASN A 51 -0.76 -7.31 -6.29
C ASN A 51 -1.54 -8.28 -7.18
N GLU A 52 -1.00 -8.71 -8.33
CA GLU A 52 -1.61 -9.73 -9.18
C GLU A 52 -1.82 -11.05 -8.43
N ILE A 53 -0.79 -11.54 -7.74
CA ILE A 53 -0.85 -12.80 -6.97
C ILE A 53 -1.86 -12.66 -5.82
N VAL A 54 -1.77 -11.58 -5.03
CA VAL A 54 -2.68 -11.32 -3.91
C VAL A 54 -4.13 -11.22 -4.39
N SER A 55 -4.38 -10.50 -5.49
CA SER A 55 -5.72 -10.37 -6.07
C SER A 55 -6.31 -11.72 -6.49
N ALA A 56 -5.49 -12.61 -7.04
CA ALA A 56 -5.92 -13.95 -7.41
C ALA A 56 -6.25 -14.81 -6.18
N VAL A 57 -5.37 -14.83 -5.17
CA VAL A 57 -5.56 -15.59 -3.93
C VAL A 57 -6.74 -15.05 -3.13
N ALA A 58 -6.83 -13.74 -2.94
CA ALA A 58 -7.89 -13.13 -2.13
C ALA A 58 -9.28 -13.26 -2.77
N GLY A 59 -9.36 -13.04 -4.08
CA GLY A 59 -10.64 -12.90 -4.79
C GLY A 59 -11.19 -14.14 -5.44
N TYR A 60 -10.33 -15.09 -5.82
CA TYR A 60 -10.73 -16.19 -6.68
C TYR A 60 -10.38 -17.58 -6.14
N SER A 61 -9.43 -17.68 -5.23
CA SER A 61 -9.04 -19.00 -4.71
C SER A 61 -9.96 -19.44 -3.58
N THR A 62 -10.48 -20.67 -3.69
CA THR A 62 -11.19 -21.35 -2.60
C THR A 62 -10.20 -21.93 -1.59
N VAL A 63 -9.05 -22.41 -2.08
CA VAL A 63 -7.88 -22.79 -1.27
C VAL A 63 -6.89 -21.64 -1.34
N LYS A 64 -6.56 -21.06 -0.19
CA LYS A 64 -5.66 -19.90 -0.09
C LYS A 64 -4.27 -20.34 0.40
N PRO A 65 -3.36 -20.71 -0.51
CA PRO A 65 -2.01 -21.05 -0.11
C PRO A 65 -1.29 -19.78 0.39
N PRO A 66 -0.43 -19.91 1.40
CA PRO A 66 0.36 -18.78 1.87
C PRO A 66 1.31 -18.27 0.78
N ILE A 67 1.57 -16.96 0.81
CA ILE A 67 2.40 -16.27 -0.18
C ILE A 67 3.78 -16.00 0.43
N GLY A 68 4.82 -16.57 -0.16
CA GLY A 68 6.20 -16.16 0.07
C GLY A 68 6.56 -14.99 -0.84
N TYR A 69 7.16 -13.93 -0.30
CA TYR A 69 7.53 -12.77 -1.11
C TYR A 69 9.05 -12.58 -1.18
N ILE A 70 9.59 -12.53 -2.38
CA ILE A 70 10.99 -12.21 -2.69
C ILE A 70 11.01 -10.86 -3.44
N PRO A 71 11.23 -9.75 -2.73
CA PRO A 71 11.17 -8.42 -3.31
C PRO A 71 12.23 -8.24 -4.39
N SER A 72 11.80 -7.89 -5.59
CA SER A 72 12.67 -7.76 -6.77
C SER A 72 12.40 -6.48 -7.58
N GLY A 73 11.44 -5.66 -7.16
CA GLY A 73 11.12 -4.35 -7.73
C GLY A 73 11.99 -3.23 -7.18
N SER A 74 11.65 -2.00 -7.55
CA SER A 74 12.41 -0.80 -7.15
C SER A 74 12.07 -0.35 -5.73
N THR A 75 10.79 -0.36 -5.35
CA THR A 75 10.29 0.22 -4.09
C THR A 75 10.07 -0.85 -3.03
N ASN A 76 9.24 -1.86 -3.35
CA ASN A 76 8.88 -2.99 -2.48
C ASN A 76 8.41 -2.52 -1.10
N ASP A 77 7.48 -1.56 -1.06
CA ASP A 77 7.01 -0.92 0.19
C ASP A 77 6.29 -1.94 1.08
N PHE A 78 5.53 -2.85 0.49
CA PHE A 78 4.82 -3.87 1.25
C PHE A 78 5.80 -4.86 1.93
N ALA A 79 6.90 -5.23 1.25
CA ALA A 79 7.94 -6.07 1.87
C ALA A 79 8.58 -5.38 3.09
N ARG A 80 8.82 -4.06 2.99
CA ARG A 80 9.35 -3.28 4.14
C ARG A 80 8.38 -3.25 5.30
N SER A 81 7.10 -3.08 5.01
CA SER A 81 6.02 -3.04 6.01
C SER A 81 5.94 -4.37 6.79
N LEU A 82 6.12 -5.49 6.12
CA LEU A 82 6.14 -6.83 6.73
C LEU A 82 7.51 -7.28 7.26
N GLY A 83 8.54 -6.43 7.20
CA GLY A 83 9.89 -6.79 7.66
C GLY A 83 10.59 -7.84 6.79
N ILE A 84 10.12 -8.06 5.56
CA ILE A 84 10.71 -9.03 4.62
C ILE A 84 12.07 -8.49 4.11
N PRO A 85 13.14 -9.30 4.15
CA PRO A 85 14.45 -8.87 3.71
C PRO A 85 14.49 -8.46 2.23
N SER A 86 15.16 -7.35 1.90
CA SER A 86 15.38 -6.92 0.52
C SER A 86 16.37 -7.80 -0.25
N ASP A 87 17.27 -8.49 0.45
CA ASP A 87 18.17 -9.48 -0.18
C ASP A 87 17.38 -10.75 -0.54
N LYS A 88 17.41 -11.11 -1.81
CA LYS A 88 16.62 -12.21 -2.38
C LYS A 88 16.92 -13.57 -1.76
N ILE A 89 18.16 -13.82 -1.35
CA ILE A 89 18.57 -15.07 -0.72
C ILE A 89 18.04 -15.13 0.71
N ARG A 90 18.16 -14.01 1.44
CA ARG A 90 17.59 -13.90 2.79
C ARG A 90 16.07 -13.98 2.78
N ALA A 91 15.41 -13.38 1.77
CA ALA A 91 13.96 -13.50 1.60
C ALA A 91 13.55 -14.95 1.32
N ALA A 92 14.27 -15.69 0.46
CA ALA A 92 14.02 -17.11 0.23
C ALA A 92 14.20 -17.94 1.53
N CYS A 93 15.25 -17.68 2.30
CA CYS A 93 15.45 -18.32 3.60
C CYS A 93 14.36 -17.93 4.62
N ASN A 94 13.84 -16.72 4.54
CA ASN A 94 12.71 -16.26 5.36
C ASN A 94 11.46 -17.08 5.08
N ILE A 95 11.17 -17.38 3.82
CA ILE A 95 10.03 -18.22 3.42
C ILE A 95 10.16 -19.64 3.99
N ILE A 96 11.35 -20.24 3.92
CA ILE A 96 11.59 -21.61 4.42
C ILE A 96 11.44 -21.70 5.95
N ASN A 97 11.85 -20.65 6.69
CA ASN A 97 11.94 -20.67 8.16
C ASN A 97 10.90 -19.79 8.84
N GLY A 98 10.01 -19.17 8.08
CA GLY A 98 8.97 -18.29 8.57
C GLY A 98 7.69 -19.02 8.90
N GLU A 99 6.74 -18.26 9.41
CA GLU A 99 5.40 -18.74 9.77
C GLU A 99 4.34 -17.99 8.93
N SER A 100 3.18 -18.60 8.79
CA SER A 100 2.03 -17.97 8.13
C SER A 100 1.52 -16.81 8.97
N PHE A 101 1.42 -15.65 8.33
CA PHE A 101 0.97 -14.40 8.93
C PHE A 101 -0.23 -13.88 8.13
N PRO A 102 -1.46 -13.98 8.67
CA PRO A 102 -2.65 -13.45 8.02
C PRO A 102 -2.59 -11.93 7.87
N CYS A 103 -2.89 -11.42 6.67
CA CYS A 103 -2.90 -10.00 6.38
C CYS A 103 -4.25 -9.52 5.87
N ASP A 104 -4.62 -8.36 6.34
CA ASP A 104 -5.75 -7.59 5.84
C ASP A 104 -5.40 -6.98 4.48
N ILE A 105 -6.32 -7.09 3.53
CA ILE A 105 -6.16 -6.57 2.17
C ILE A 105 -7.33 -5.64 1.85
N GLY A 106 -7.08 -4.59 1.10
CA GLY A 106 -8.12 -3.68 0.67
C GLY A 106 -8.80 -4.10 -0.62
N ILE A 107 -10.08 -3.74 -0.75
CA ILE A 107 -10.83 -3.86 -2.00
C ILE A 107 -11.50 -2.52 -2.33
N ALA A 108 -11.32 -2.05 -3.55
CA ALA A 108 -11.93 -0.86 -4.09
C ALA A 108 -13.11 -1.23 -4.99
N ASN A 109 -14.28 -0.63 -4.73
CA ASN A 109 -15.52 -0.82 -5.49
C ASN A 109 -15.91 -2.29 -5.69
N ASP A 110 -15.63 -3.16 -4.70
CA ASP A 110 -15.94 -4.60 -4.67
C ASP A 110 -15.28 -5.44 -5.79
N HIS A 111 -14.26 -4.92 -6.47
CA HIS A 111 -13.63 -5.66 -7.58
C HIS A 111 -12.11 -5.48 -7.75
N LYS A 112 -11.48 -4.46 -7.18
CA LYS A 112 -10.05 -4.21 -7.35
C LYS A 112 -9.31 -4.25 -6.03
N TYR A 113 -8.47 -5.25 -5.83
CA TYR A 113 -7.69 -5.42 -4.61
C TYR A 113 -6.48 -4.50 -4.59
N PHE A 114 -6.08 -4.09 -3.39
CA PHE A 114 -4.83 -3.41 -3.12
C PHE A 114 -4.22 -3.92 -1.81
N ASN A 115 -2.89 -3.98 -1.78
CA ASN A 115 -2.18 -4.61 -0.67
C ASN A 115 -2.04 -3.68 0.53
N TYR A 116 -1.73 -2.40 0.29
CA TYR A 116 -1.32 -1.52 1.39
C TYR A 116 -1.77 -0.08 1.27
N VAL A 117 -2.12 0.45 0.09
CA VAL A 117 -2.53 1.84 -0.03
C VAL A 117 -3.48 2.13 -1.19
N ALA A 118 -4.54 2.88 -0.89
CA ALA A 118 -5.36 3.58 -1.86
C ALA A 118 -5.28 5.08 -1.59
N ALA A 119 -5.03 5.91 -2.61
CA ALA A 119 -4.87 7.35 -2.41
C ALA A 119 -5.39 8.17 -3.60
N PHE A 120 -5.75 9.42 -3.31
CA PHE A 120 -6.06 10.44 -4.31
C PHE A 120 -5.34 11.77 -3.98
N GLY A 121 -5.24 12.66 -4.96
CA GLY A 121 -4.61 13.97 -4.81
C GLY A 121 -3.12 13.94 -5.10
N ALA A 122 -2.27 14.33 -4.16
CA ALA A 122 -0.83 14.26 -4.31
C ALA A 122 -0.39 12.86 -4.70
N PHE A 123 0.62 12.75 -5.54
CA PHE A 123 1.22 11.48 -5.97
C PHE A 123 0.48 10.71 -7.08
N THR A 124 -0.63 11.22 -7.61
CA THR A 124 -1.29 10.61 -8.78
C THR A 124 -0.71 11.05 -10.12
N ASP A 125 0.02 12.17 -10.16
CA ASP A 125 0.74 12.63 -11.33
C ASP A 125 2.24 12.36 -11.18
N VAL A 126 2.66 11.30 -11.81
CA VAL A 126 4.01 10.94 -12.26
C VAL A 126 5.19 11.36 -11.37
N ALA A 127 5.97 10.33 -11.10
CA ALA A 127 7.35 10.40 -10.64
C ALA A 127 7.54 10.81 -9.18
N TYR A 128 7.58 9.80 -8.38
CA TYR A 128 8.44 9.70 -7.19
C TYR A 128 9.93 9.92 -7.54
N GLU A 129 10.22 10.90 -8.36
CA GLU A 129 11.56 11.47 -8.52
C GLU A 129 11.73 12.62 -7.52
N THR A 130 11.54 12.31 -6.25
CA THR A 130 12.26 13.09 -5.25
C THR A 130 13.66 12.52 -5.23
N PRO A 131 14.69 13.26 -5.73
CA PRO A 131 16.04 12.76 -5.74
C PRO A 131 16.41 12.32 -4.32
N GLN A 132 16.90 11.09 -4.18
CA GLN A 132 17.40 10.59 -2.87
C GLN A 132 18.50 11.51 -2.31
N ASP A 133 19.14 12.28 -3.19
CA ASP A 133 20.14 13.30 -2.84
C ASP A 133 19.62 14.41 -1.93
N LEU A 134 18.32 14.78 -2.01
CA LEU A 134 17.73 15.78 -1.11
C LEU A 134 17.59 15.28 0.33
N LYS A 135 17.36 13.98 0.54
CA LYS A 135 17.33 13.38 1.89
C LYS A 135 18.69 13.49 2.59
N ASN A 136 19.77 13.37 1.85
CA ASN A 136 21.13 13.35 2.39
C ASN A 136 21.68 14.75 2.67
N VAL A 137 21.18 15.77 1.97
CA VAL A 137 21.74 17.14 2.03
C VAL A 137 20.97 18.06 2.96
N LEU A 138 19.64 17.95 3.04
CA LEU A 138 18.79 18.93 3.72
C LEU A 138 18.17 18.44 5.04
N GLY A 139 18.34 17.15 5.40
CA GLY A 139 17.75 16.55 6.60
C GLY A 139 16.24 16.31 6.50
N HIS A 140 15.70 15.55 7.46
CA HIS A 140 14.30 15.09 7.46
C HIS A 140 13.29 16.26 7.41
N GLN A 141 13.54 17.33 8.16
CA GLN A 141 12.62 18.47 8.24
C GLN A 141 12.46 19.21 6.91
N ALA A 142 13.55 19.43 6.18
CA ALA A 142 13.49 20.10 4.87
C ALA A 142 12.76 19.25 3.82
N TYR A 143 12.88 17.93 3.90
CA TYR A 143 12.13 17.00 3.07
C TYR A 143 10.62 17.07 3.32
N VAL A 144 10.21 17.13 4.59
CA VAL A 144 8.81 17.32 4.99
C VAL A 144 8.26 18.64 4.46
N ILE A 145 9.00 19.74 4.65
CA ILE A 145 8.60 21.08 4.17
C ILE A 145 8.41 21.08 2.65
N GLU A 146 9.32 20.48 1.90
CA GLU A 146 9.23 20.43 0.44
C GLU A 146 8.04 19.55 -0.01
N GLY A 147 7.82 18.42 0.67
CA GLY A 147 6.64 17.57 0.42
C GLY A 147 5.33 18.31 0.64
N VAL A 148 5.19 19.01 1.77
CA VAL A 148 3.97 19.76 2.10
C VAL A 148 3.78 20.96 1.16
N LYS A 149 4.85 21.64 0.74
CA LYS A 149 4.77 22.73 -0.26
C LYS A 149 4.22 22.21 -1.61
N ARG A 150 4.59 21.00 -2.01
CA ARG A 150 4.04 20.39 -3.23
C ARG A 150 2.55 20.10 -3.10
N LEU A 151 2.08 19.71 -1.90
CA LEU A 151 0.67 19.54 -1.62
C LEU A 151 -0.14 20.83 -1.84
N SER A 152 0.41 21.99 -1.52
CA SER A 152 -0.29 23.28 -1.66
C SER A 152 -0.59 23.69 -3.11
N ASN A 153 0.08 23.08 -4.08
CA ASN A 153 -0.14 23.33 -5.52
C ASN A 153 -1.19 22.40 -6.14
N LEU A 154 -1.76 21.48 -5.36
CA LEU A 154 -2.73 20.52 -5.85
C LEU A 154 -4.12 21.12 -5.94
N LYS A 155 -4.87 20.70 -6.95
CA LYS A 155 -6.28 21.04 -7.07
C LYS A 155 -7.05 20.33 -5.96
N ALA A 156 -7.75 21.10 -5.12
CA ALA A 156 -8.65 20.52 -4.15
C ALA A 156 -9.87 19.91 -4.82
N CYS A 157 -10.31 18.76 -4.31
CA CYS A 157 -11.55 18.12 -4.73
C CYS A 157 -12.57 18.20 -3.59
N ARG A 158 -13.77 18.72 -3.91
CA ARG A 158 -14.87 18.69 -2.96
C ARG A 158 -15.48 17.29 -2.93
N MET A 159 -15.46 16.70 -1.74
CA MET A 159 -15.92 15.33 -1.52
C MET A 159 -16.82 15.22 -0.31
N LYS A 160 -17.76 14.30 -0.39
CA LYS A 160 -18.49 13.78 0.77
C LYS A 160 -17.85 12.44 1.14
N ILE A 161 -17.36 12.35 2.36
CA ILE A 161 -16.68 11.17 2.90
C ILE A 161 -17.53 10.57 4.01
N LYS A 162 -17.80 9.28 3.92
CA LYS A 162 -18.66 8.54 4.85
C LYS A 162 -17.99 7.27 5.33
N SER A 163 -17.91 7.11 6.62
CA SER A 163 -17.59 5.87 7.34
C SER A 163 -18.38 5.84 8.65
N ASP A 164 -18.20 4.81 9.46
CA ASP A 164 -18.80 4.76 10.81
C ASP A 164 -18.19 5.84 11.72
N GLU A 165 -16.92 6.21 11.50
CA GLU A 165 -16.16 7.16 12.33
C GLU A 165 -16.26 8.61 11.84
N LEU A 166 -16.50 8.82 10.53
CA LEU A 166 -16.50 10.15 9.92
C LEU A 166 -17.61 10.30 8.87
N ASN A 167 -18.38 11.39 8.99
CA ASN A 167 -19.31 11.84 7.95
C ASN A 167 -19.11 13.32 7.72
N VAL A 168 -18.37 13.68 6.66
CA VAL A 168 -17.99 15.06 6.36
C VAL A 168 -18.14 15.37 4.87
N GLU A 169 -18.46 16.63 4.56
CA GLU A 169 -18.40 17.17 3.21
C GLU A 169 -17.49 18.40 3.22
N ASP A 170 -16.31 18.30 2.62
CA ASP A 170 -15.32 19.38 2.56
C ASP A 170 -14.47 19.28 1.29
N SER A 171 -13.53 20.21 1.10
CA SER A 171 -12.53 20.17 0.04
C SER A 171 -11.23 19.58 0.55
N PHE A 172 -10.71 18.57 -0.14
CA PHE A 172 -9.48 17.86 0.19
C PHE A 172 -8.46 17.95 -0.95
N ILE A 173 -7.20 18.13 -0.59
CA ILE A 173 -6.07 18.09 -1.54
C ILE A 173 -5.41 16.72 -1.59
N TYR A 174 -5.62 15.90 -0.56
CA TYR A 174 -5.05 14.58 -0.43
C TYR A 174 -5.91 13.68 0.46
N GLY A 175 -6.00 12.42 0.09
CA GLY A 175 -6.58 11.37 0.91
C GLY A 175 -5.85 10.05 0.69
N MET A 176 -5.64 9.34 1.78
CA MET A 176 -4.97 8.06 1.83
C MET A 176 -5.69 7.12 2.79
N VAL A 177 -5.90 5.90 2.34
CA VAL A 177 -6.39 4.77 3.12
C VAL A 177 -5.32 3.69 3.02
N SER A 178 -4.74 3.29 4.11
CA SER A 178 -3.57 2.43 4.09
C SER A 178 -3.55 1.36 5.18
N ASN A 179 -2.86 0.26 4.88
CA ASN A 179 -2.47 -0.78 5.80
C ASN A 179 -0.94 -0.97 5.70
N ALA A 180 -0.18 0.08 6.03
CA ALA A 180 1.27 0.04 5.93
C ALA A 180 1.92 0.99 6.93
N SER A 181 3.03 0.58 7.51
CA SER A 181 3.81 1.41 8.43
C SER A 181 4.71 2.44 7.72
N SER A 182 4.84 2.34 6.40
CA SER A 182 5.65 3.24 5.56
C SER A 182 5.14 3.22 4.13
N ILE A 183 4.99 4.38 3.50
CA ILE A 183 4.62 4.53 2.10
C ILE A 183 5.61 5.45 1.42
N GLY A 184 6.17 5.02 0.26
CA GLY A 184 7.19 5.78 -0.47
C GLY A 184 8.45 6.06 0.35
N GLY A 185 8.74 5.24 1.37
CA GLY A 185 9.85 5.46 2.30
C GLY A 185 9.63 6.63 3.27
N MET A 186 8.43 7.20 3.33
CA MET A 186 8.04 8.24 4.29
C MET A 186 7.44 7.59 5.54
N LYS A 187 8.14 7.75 6.67
CA LYS A 187 7.60 7.49 8.00
C LYS A 187 7.01 8.81 8.51
N GLY A 188 5.78 8.79 9.02
CA GLY A 188 5.17 9.99 9.62
C GLY A 188 3.95 10.56 8.89
N LEU A 189 3.59 10.03 7.71
CA LEU A 189 2.27 10.25 7.09
C LEU A 189 1.21 9.27 7.60
N ILE A 190 1.64 8.28 8.38
CA ILE A 190 0.81 7.18 8.87
C ILE A 190 0.85 7.20 10.39
N ALA A 191 -0.27 6.94 11.02
CA ALA A 191 -0.37 6.75 12.46
C ALA A 191 0.61 5.66 12.94
N GLU A 192 1.20 5.84 14.12
CA GLU A 192 2.02 4.79 14.72
C GLU A 192 1.15 3.57 15.09
N GLY A 193 1.69 2.38 14.93
CA GLY A 193 1.04 1.15 15.37
C GLY A 193 0.04 0.55 14.40
N VAL A 194 0.38 0.49 13.10
CA VAL A 194 -0.38 -0.29 12.11
C VAL A 194 -0.42 -1.75 12.52
N ASP A 195 -1.64 -2.29 12.60
CA ASP A 195 -1.87 -3.72 12.82
C ASP A 195 -2.46 -4.32 11.53
N TYR A 196 -1.76 -5.24 10.92
CA TYR A 196 -2.13 -5.87 9.66
C TYR A 196 -3.27 -6.89 9.77
N GLN A 197 -3.85 -7.07 10.98
CA GLN A 197 -4.81 -8.13 11.28
C GLN A 197 -6.05 -7.64 12.04
N ASP A 198 -6.13 -6.35 12.36
CA ASP A 198 -7.21 -5.77 13.19
C ASP A 198 -8.52 -5.53 12.40
N GLY A 199 -8.50 -5.72 11.08
CA GLY A 199 -9.63 -5.47 10.21
C GLY A 199 -9.90 -3.99 9.96
N MET A 200 -8.91 -3.13 10.16
CA MET A 200 -9.02 -1.69 10.02
C MET A 200 -7.91 -1.16 9.10
N PHE A 201 -8.20 -0.04 8.44
CA PHE A 201 -7.21 0.74 7.71
C PHE A 201 -7.06 2.11 8.35
N GLU A 202 -5.83 2.62 8.33
CA GLU A 202 -5.52 4.00 8.69
C GLU A 202 -5.94 4.93 7.56
N VAL A 203 -6.70 5.97 7.92
CA VAL A 203 -7.12 7.02 7.00
C VAL A 203 -6.41 8.32 7.36
N THR A 204 -5.84 8.97 6.34
CA THR A 204 -5.29 10.33 6.45
C THR A 204 -5.90 11.19 5.35
N LEU A 205 -6.55 12.29 5.73
CA LEU A 205 -7.16 13.24 4.79
C LEU A 205 -6.62 14.62 5.08
N ILE A 206 -6.13 15.33 4.04
CA ILE A 206 -5.64 16.70 4.18
C ILE A 206 -6.61 17.65 3.48
N ARG A 207 -7.12 18.62 4.26
CA ARG A 207 -8.05 19.64 3.78
C ARG A 207 -7.36 20.60 2.82
N GLU A 208 -8.16 21.31 2.04
CA GLU A 208 -7.73 22.37 1.17
C GLU A 208 -6.96 23.47 1.95
N ILE A 209 -5.79 23.83 1.46
CA ILE A 209 -4.97 24.93 2.00
C ILE A 209 -5.49 26.25 1.41
N LYS A 210 -6.16 27.07 2.22
CA LYS A 210 -6.77 28.32 1.78
C LYS A 210 -5.90 29.54 2.06
N ASN A 211 -4.96 29.41 2.99
CA ASN A 211 -4.11 30.52 3.42
C ASN A 211 -2.75 30.00 3.94
N PRO A 212 -1.73 30.88 4.10
CA PRO A 212 -0.42 30.46 4.59
C PRO A 212 -0.40 29.86 6.00
N MET A 213 -1.39 30.19 6.84
CA MET A 213 -1.49 29.63 8.21
C MET A 213 -1.89 28.17 8.17
N ASP A 214 -2.78 27.77 7.24
CA ASP A 214 -3.16 26.36 7.02
C ASP A 214 -1.93 25.55 6.63
N LEU A 215 -1.13 26.07 5.69
CA LEU A 215 0.13 25.43 5.28
C LEU A 215 1.10 25.27 6.45
N GLN A 216 1.26 26.33 7.27
CA GLN A 216 2.13 26.28 8.43
C GLN A 216 1.64 25.26 9.47
N ALA A 217 0.34 25.17 9.70
CA ALA A 217 -0.25 24.21 10.63
C ALA A 217 0.07 22.75 10.19
N ILE A 218 -0.11 22.46 8.91
CA ILE A 218 0.22 21.13 8.35
C ILE A 218 1.73 20.85 8.48
N VAL A 219 2.60 21.79 8.08
CA VAL A 219 4.06 21.62 8.20
C VAL A 219 4.46 21.34 9.65
N ASN A 220 3.94 22.11 10.60
CA ASN A 220 4.23 21.92 12.01
C ASN A 220 3.77 20.55 12.52
N ALA A 221 2.56 20.12 12.15
CA ALA A 221 2.02 18.82 12.54
C ALA A 221 2.92 17.67 12.08
N PHE A 222 3.39 17.70 10.83
CA PHE A 222 4.31 16.69 10.30
C PHE A 222 5.71 16.74 10.91
N ILE A 223 6.25 17.93 11.17
CA ILE A 223 7.58 18.08 11.81
C ILE A 223 7.55 17.60 13.26
N THR A 224 6.47 17.92 13.98
CA THR A 224 6.32 17.54 15.40
C THR A 224 5.74 16.16 15.62
N GLN A 225 5.32 15.47 14.54
CA GLN A 225 4.61 14.17 14.56
C GLN A 225 3.29 14.23 15.39
N LYS A 226 2.68 15.41 15.47
CA LYS A 226 1.39 15.64 16.13
C LYS A 226 0.31 15.88 15.08
N ILE A 227 0.10 14.91 14.22
CA ILE A 227 -0.84 15.03 13.10
C ILE A 227 -2.28 15.05 13.61
N ASP A 228 -2.56 14.29 14.66
CA ASP A 228 -3.90 14.15 15.28
C ASP A 228 -4.36 15.47 15.95
N ASP A 229 -3.43 16.35 16.30
CA ASP A 229 -3.73 17.66 16.90
C ASP A 229 -3.99 18.77 15.84
N CYS A 230 -3.95 18.44 14.54
CA CYS A 230 -4.04 19.42 13.45
C CYS A 230 -5.44 19.45 12.82
N ASP A 231 -6.16 20.56 12.98
CA ASP A 231 -7.50 20.77 12.39
C ASP A 231 -7.54 20.67 10.86
N MET A 232 -6.37 20.74 10.19
CA MET A 232 -6.26 20.59 8.74
C MET A 232 -6.15 19.15 8.28
N VAL A 233 -6.04 18.19 9.22
CA VAL A 233 -5.84 16.78 8.89
C VAL A 233 -6.85 15.94 9.68
N TYR A 234 -7.52 15.02 9.01
CA TYR A 234 -8.28 13.96 9.66
C TYR A 234 -7.43 12.70 9.67
N THR A 235 -7.31 12.07 10.83
CA THR A 235 -6.71 10.76 11.01
C THR A 235 -7.65 9.89 11.83
N PHE A 236 -7.91 8.69 11.36
CA PHE A 236 -8.75 7.71 12.05
C PHE A 236 -8.54 6.32 11.43
N LYS A 237 -9.07 5.29 12.08
CA LYS A 237 -9.13 3.93 11.52
C LYS A 237 -10.55 3.61 11.09
N THR A 238 -10.70 2.85 10.02
CA THR A 238 -12.02 2.37 9.56
C THR A 238 -11.90 1.07 8.77
N LYS A 239 -13.00 0.32 8.68
CA LYS A 239 -13.12 -0.90 7.83
C LYS A 239 -13.84 -0.66 6.52
N ASP A 240 -14.63 0.40 6.44
CA ASP A 240 -15.41 0.73 5.24
C ASP A 240 -15.48 2.24 5.12
N ILE A 241 -15.12 2.78 3.96
CA ILE A 241 -15.16 4.21 3.70
C ILE A 241 -15.58 4.49 2.26
N THR A 242 -16.48 5.44 2.10
CA THR A 242 -16.97 5.88 0.79
C THR A 242 -16.63 7.34 0.55
N PHE A 243 -16.08 7.60 -0.63
CA PHE A 243 -15.75 8.92 -1.15
C PHE A 243 -16.68 9.23 -2.32
N GLU A 244 -17.48 10.28 -2.21
CA GLU A 244 -18.38 10.77 -3.26
C GLU A 244 -17.95 12.17 -3.69
N SER A 245 -17.68 12.38 -4.98
CA SER A 245 -17.33 13.68 -5.57
C SER A 245 -18.23 13.97 -6.78
N LYS A 246 -18.47 15.26 -7.05
CA LYS A 246 -19.13 15.69 -8.30
C LYS A 246 -18.17 15.68 -9.49
N GLU A 247 -16.88 15.81 -9.22
CA GLU A 247 -15.83 15.77 -10.23
C GLU A 247 -15.19 14.38 -10.25
N GLU A 248 -14.66 14.00 -11.39
CA GLU A 248 -13.83 12.81 -11.53
C GLU A 248 -12.49 13.00 -10.82
N VAL A 249 -12.13 12.04 -9.99
CA VAL A 249 -10.91 12.04 -9.18
C VAL A 249 -10.04 10.86 -9.58
N LYS A 250 -8.77 11.14 -9.83
CA LYS A 250 -7.77 10.12 -10.14
C LYS A 250 -7.30 9.45 -8.86
N TRP A 251 -7.34 8.12 -8.84
CA TRP A 251 -6.92 7.27 -7.73
C TRP A 251 -5.67 6.49 -8.06
N THR A 252 -4.90 6.16 -7.05
CA THR A 252 -3.82 5.19 -7.11
C THR A 252 -4.08 4.07 -6.12
N LEU A 253 -3.72 2.85 -6.51
CA LEU A 253 -3.75 1.65 -5.66
C LEU A 253 -2.35 1.05 -5.69
N ASP A 254 -1.72 0.89 -4.54
CA ASP A 254 -0.33 0.41 -4.39
C ASP A 254 0.69 1.16 -5.26
N GLY A 255 0.47 2.47 -5.48
CA GLY A 255 1.31 3.31 -6.33
C GLY A 255 1.03 3.21 -7.84
N GLU A 256 0.14 2.33 -8.26
CA GLU A 256 -0.29 2.13 -9.64
C GLU A 256 -1.58 2.92 -9.96
N PHE A 257 -1.89 3.13 -11.24
CA PHE A 257 -3.11 3.80 -11.64
C PHE A 257 -4.37 3.01 -11.23
N GLY A 258 -5.11 3.54 -10.27
CA GLY A 258 -6.33 2.96 -9.70
C GLY A 258 -7.59 3.20 -10.52
N GLY A 259 -7.57 4.17 -11.43
CA GLY A 259 -8.72 4.62 -12.22
C GLY A 259 -9.09 6.07 -11.94
N ILE A 260 -10.10 6.55 -12.66
CA ILE A 260 -10.69 7.87 -12.49
C ILE A 260 -12.16 7.66 -12.11
N HIS A 261 -12.55 8.13 -10.94
CA HIS A 261 -13.85 7.83 -10.36
C HIS A 261 -14.42 9.06 -9.63
N ASN A 262 -15.72 9.20 -9.62
CA ASN A 262 -16.46 10.17 -8.80
C ASN A 262 -17.08 9.52 -7.56
N ASN A 263 -17.09 8.20 -7.49
CA ASN A 263 -17.50 7.44 -6.31
C ASN A 263 -16.53 6.27 -6.11
N VAL A 264 -15.94 6.19 -4.93
CA VAL A 264 -15.03 5.09 -4.54
C VAL A 264 -15.42 4.61 -3.16
N ASN A 265 -15.70 3.33 -3.05
CA ASN A 265 -15.84 2.64 -1.79
C ASN A 265 -14.59 1.77 -1.55
N LEU A 266 -14.00 1.88 -0.38
CA LEU A 266 -12.84 1.09 0.04
C LEU A 266 -13.23 0.29 1.28
N LYS A 267 -13.01 -1.04 1.23
CA LYS A 267 -13.31 -1.97 2.33
C LYS A 267 -12.09 -2.80 2.69
N VAL A 268 -12.02 -3.17 3.95
CA VAL A 268 -11.04 -4.16 4.43
C VAL A 268 -11.59 -5.58 4.21
N CYS A 269 -10.79 -6.41 3.57
CA CYS A 269 -10.97 -7.85 3.54
C CYS A 269 -10.05 -8.44 4.61
N GLN A 270 -10.62 -8.64 5.82
CA GLN A 270 -9.83 -9.04 6.98
C GLN A 270 -9.22 -10.42 6.80
N LYS A 271 -7.90 -10.53 7.07
CA LYS A 271 -7.11 -11.76 6.98
C LYS A 271 -7.33 -12.50 5.65
N ALA A 272 -7.40 -11.74 4.56
CA ALA A 272 -7.77 -12.25 3.25
C ALA A 272 -6.71 -13.13 2.61
N VAL A 273 -5.44 -12.91 2.95
CA VAL A 273 -4.28 -13.68 2.47
C VAL A 273 -3.27 -13.90 3.60
N ASP A 274 -2.53 -14.99 3.50
CA ASP A 274 -1.44 -15.29 4.42
C ASP A 274 -0.10 -15.01 3.74
N PHE A 275 0.79 -14.29 4.42
CA PHE A 275 2.19 -14.13 4.01
C PHE A 275 3.10 -14.97 4.91
N ILE A 276 4.21 -15.47 4.35
CA ILE A 276 5.23 -16.14 5.15
C ILE A 276 6.25 -15.11 5.61
N VAL A 277 6.28 -14.83 6.90
CA VAL A 277 7.20 -13.88 7.55
C VAL A 277 7.93 -14.54 8.73
N LYS A 278 9.01 -13.89 9.20
CA LYS A 278 9.80 -14.39 10.32
C LYS A 278 9.81 -13.39 11.47
#